data_9f1cb93a9ff4ea091614c438589626dc
#
_entry.id   9f1cb93a9ff4ea091614c438589626dc
#
_cell.length_a   1.000
_cell.length_b   1.000
_cell.length_c   1.000
_cell.angle_alpha   90.00
_cell.angle_beta   90.00
_cell.angle_gamma   90.00
#
_symmetry.space_group_name_H-M   'P 1'
#
loop_
_entity.id
_entity.type
_entity.pdbx_description
1 polymer ?
#
loop_
_entity_poly.entity_id
_entity_poly.type
_entity_poly.pdbx_seq_one_letter_code
_entity_poly.pdbx_strand_id
1 'polypeptide(L)'
;LEDFFKQGRLPLGRQDDASDISAAEMLEDRVAQALELLAEVRTLWSGWLANVAPLFEKLQDHSLRASWKTQLRQPLQQIFSGAAFELILQECNSIHQRVLKGRVWVALHMHAGDGNVHTNIPVNSDDYEMLQAAHGAVKRIMALARSLDGVISGEHGIGITKLEFLSDAELQPFTDYKARIDPEGRFNKGKLLRKAEHNGKIGQGPEAHLSLFSDLTNAYTPSFGLMGHESLIMQQSDIGAIADSVKDCLRCGKCKPVCATHVPRANLLYSPRNKILATSLLVEAFLYEEQTRRGVSIKHWNEFEDVADHCTVCHKCLSPCPVKIDFGDVSMNMRNLLRKMGKKTFRPAGAAAMFMLNATSPDSIKLARTAMVKLAIPAQRLAADFLKVIARKQTKAPPATLGAAPIKEQVIHFINKKLPGGLPKRTARALLDIEDKDYVPIIRNPALTTAETEAVFYFPGCGSERLFSQVGLATQAMLWHAGVQTVLPPGYLCCGYPQRGGGDYDRAEKMITDNRVLFHRVANTLNYLDIKTVVV
;
A
#
# COMPACT_ATOMS: atom_id res chain seq x y z
N LEU A 1 17.48 16.55 12.39
CA LEU A 1 18.90 16.19 12.16
C LEU A 1 19.68 16.07 13.47
N GLU A 2 19.56 17.00 14.40
CA GLU A 2 20.26 16.88 15.69
C GLU A 2 19.92 15.60 16.41
N ASP A 3 18.65 15.23 16.50
CA ASP A 3 18.20 13.99 17.11
C ASP A 3 18.79 12.77 16.41
N PHE A 4 18.86 12.82 15.08
CA PHE A 4 19.49 11.76 14.29
C PHE A 4 20.98 11.60 14.64
N PHE A 5 21.74 12.68 14.72
CA PHE A 5 23.16 12.61 15.09
C PHE A 5 23.41 12.25 16.56
N LYS A 6 22.46 12.54 17.46
CA LYS A 6 22.55 12.21 18.88
C LYS A 6 22.14 10.75 19.25
N GLN A 7 21.57 9.99 18.30
CA GLN A 7 21.09 8.63 18.56
C GLN A 7 22.19 7.57 18.78
N GLY A 8 23.46 7.90 18.61
CA GLY A 8 24.61 7.03 18.91
C GLY A 8 24.80 5.82 17.97
N ARG A 9 23.89 5.55 17.05
CA ARG A 9 24.02 4.50 16.02
C ARG A 9 23.65 5.07 14.65
N LEU A 10 24.64 5.50 13.90
CA LEU A 10 24.44 5.98 12.54
C LEU A 10 24.62 4.83 11.53
N PRO A 11 23.85 4.80 10.43
CA PRO A 11 23.98 3.79 9.40
C PRO A 11 25.30 3.97 8.65
N LEU A 12 26.13 2.93 8.63
CA LEU A 12 27.38 2.90 7.86
C LEU A 12 27.25 1.92 6.70
N GLY A 13 27.86 2.26 5.58
CA GLY A 13 28.05 1.34 4.47
C GLY A 13 29.02 0.21 4.83
N ARG A 14 29.04 -0.88 4.04
CA ARG A 14 30.05 -1.94 4.21
C ARG A 14 31.45 -1.34 4.09
N GLN A 15 32.27 -1.56 5.11
CA GLN A 15 33.70 -1.39 4.99
C GLN A 15 34.28 -2.61 4.25
N ASP A 16 35.11 -2.38 3.26
CA ASP A 16 36.05 -3.40 2.80
C ASP A 16 37.03 -3.67 3.94
N ASP A 17 37.29 -4.94 4.24
CA ASP A 17 38.01 -5.46 5.43
C ASP A 17 39.50 -5.03 5.55
N ALA A 18 39.92 -3.93 4.96
CA ALA A 18 41.32 -3.55 4.81
C ALA A 18 41.78 -2.33 5.64
N SER A 19 40.96 -1.76 6.54
CA SER A 19 41.40 -0.61 7.36
C SER A 19 41.43 -0.94 8.86
N ASP A 20 42.57 -0.75 9.50
CA ASP A 20 42.82 -0.92 10.92
C ASP A 20 42.12 0.10 11.85
N ILE A 21 41.32 1.03 11.29
CA ILE A 21 40.61 2.06 12.05
C ILE A 21 39.15 1.68 12.16
N SER A 22 38.63 1.57 13.39
CA SER A 22 37.23 1.24 13.62
C SER A 22 36.31 2.34 13.06
N ALA A 23 35.18 1.96 12.46
CA ALA A 23 34.19 2.90 11.95
C ALA A 23 33.67 3.88 13.03
N ALA A 24 33.74 3.47 14.30
CA ALA A 24 33.37 4.29 15.44
C ALA A 24 34.34 5.47 15.64
N GLU A 25 35.65 5.23 15.54
CA GLU A 25 36.67 6.29 15.67
C GLU A 25 36.58 7.34 14.53
N MET A 26 36.26 6.88 13.31
CA MET A 26 36.08 7.80 12.19
C MET A 26 34.79 8.62 12.28
N LEU A 27 33.81 8.18 13.07
CA LEU A 27 32.51 8.82 13.24
C LEU A 27 32.50 9.92 14.31
N GLU A 28 33.24 9.74 15.42
CA GLU A 28 33.14 10.63 16.58
C GLU A 28 33.42 12.09 16.23
N ASP A 29 34.53 12.39 15.56
CA ASP A 29 34.88 13.75 15.14
C ASP A 29 33.89 14.31 14.11
N ARG A 30 33.39 13.49 13.20
CA ARG A 30 32.46 13.91 12.13
C ARG A 30 31.07 14.22 12.68
N VAL A 31 30.60 13.48 13.68
CA VAL A 31 29.35 13.76 14.38
C VAL A 31 29.45 15.06 15.16
N ALA A 32 30.58 15.31 15.84
CA ALA A 32 30.81 16.58 16.53
C ALA A 32 30.79 17.77 15.57
N GLN A 33 31.48 17.68 14.42
CA GLN A 33 31.49 18.72 13.38
C GLN A 33 30.07 18.93 12.78
N ALA A 34 29.30 17.86 12.59
CA ALA A 34 27.93 17.97 12.09
C ALA A 34 27.00 18.67 13.09
N LEU A 35 27.14 18.36 14.38
CA LEU A 35 26.36 19.03 15.43
C LEU A 35 26.74 20.51 15.58
N GLU A 36 28.02 20.85 15.46
CA GLU A 36 28.50 22.24 15.45
C GLU A 36 27.92 23.02 14.27
N LEU A 37 27.99 22.45 13.05
CA LEU A 37 27.35 23.02 11.86
C LEU A 37 25.85 23.29 12.07
N LEU A 38 25.14 22.33 12.67
CA LEU A 38 23.70 22.49 12.95
C LEU A 38 23.45 23.61 13.97
N ALA A 39 24.27 23.74 14.98
CA ALA A 39 24.19 24.82 15.97
C ALA A 39 24.44 26.20 15.35
N GLU A 40 25.42 26.31 14.48
CA GLU A 40 25.71 27.54 13.74
C GLU A 40 24.54 27.97 12.84
N VAL A 41 24.02 27.01 12.03
CA VAL A 41 22.87 27.27 11.15
C VAL A 41 21.63 27.63 11.95
N ARG A 42 21.41 26.96 13.09
CA ARG A 42 20.29 27.28 14.00
C ARG A 42 20.43 28.72 14.53
N THR A 43 21.59 29.09 15.00
CA THR A 43 21.86 30.45 15.51
C THR A 43 21.62 31.51 14.43
N LEU A 44 22.10 31.26 13.21
CA LEU A 44 21.89 32.15 12.07
C LEU A 44 20.40 32.33 11.74
N TRP A 45 19.65 31.21 11.62
CA TRP A 45 18.22 31.28 11.28
C TRP A 45 17.37 31.86 12.42
N SER A 46 17.72 31.57 13.67
CA SER A 46 17.04 32.16 14.83
C SER A 46 17.28 33.68 14.91
N GLY A 47 18.46 34.13 14.56
CA GLY A 47 18.78 35.57 14.44
C GLY A 47 17.93 36.28 13.38
N TRP A 48 17.66 35.61 12.24
CA TRP A 48 16.75 36.14 11.21
C TRP A 48 15.32 36.21 11.71
N LEU A 49 14.84 35.18 12.42
CA LEU A 49 13.49 35.12 12.94
C LEU A 49 13.23 36.11 14.10
N ALA A 50 14.28 36.51 14.81
CA ALA A 50 14.16 37.51 15.88
C ALA A 50 13.80 38.90 15.36
N ASN A 51 14.04 39.19 14.07
CA ASN A 51 13.76 40.48 13.44
C ASN A 51 12.93 40.28 12.16
N VAL A 52 11.65 40.08 12.31
CA VAL A 52 10.74 39.65 11.22
C VAL A 52 10.45 40.75 10.20
N ALA A 53 10.39 42.01 10.61
CA ALA A 53 10.00 43.11 9.72
C ALA A 53 10.99 43.29 8.54
N PRO A 54 12.32 43.45 8.75
CA PRO A 54 13.28 43.50 7.64
C PRO A 54 13.51 42.15 6.98
N LEU A 55 13.17 41.05 7.64
CA LEU A 55 13.27 39.71 7.06
C LEU A 55 12.35 39.54 5.85
N PHE A 56 11.13 40.03 5.92
CA PHE A 56 10.16 39.92 4.84
C PHE A 56 10.64 40.66 3.58
N GLU A 57 11.11 41.87 3.72
CA GLU A 57 11.67 42.65 2.60
C GLU A 57 12.88 41.95 1.96
N LYS A 58 13.82 41.46 2.78
CA LYS A 58 15.02 40.75 2.30
C LYS A 58 14.71 39.40 1.63
N LEU A 59 13.63 38.74 1.99
CA LEU A 59 13.16 37.54 1.31
C LEU A 59 12.47 37.88 -0.01
N GLN A 60 11.73 38.98 -0.06
CA GLN A 60 11.01 39.44 -1.24
C GLN A 60 11.94 39.94 -2.35
N ASP A 61 12.98 40.72 -1.99
CA ASP A 61 13.99 41.22 -2.91
C ASP A 61 15.11 40.21 -3.22
N HIS A 62 15.02 39.01 -2.63
CA HIS A 62 15.99 37.93 -2.76
C HIS A 62 17.40 38.22 -2.24
N SER A 63 17.62 39.29 -1.48
CA SER A 63 18.90 39.60 -0.84
C SER A 63 19.25 38.58 0.27
N LEU A 64 18.27 37.86 0.81
CA LEU A 64 18.45 36.80 1.77
C LEU A 64 17.82 35.50 1.28
N ARG A 65 18.59 34.42 1.34
CA ARG A 65 18.13 33.07 0.99
C ARG A 65 18.55 32.07 2.05
N ALA A 66 17.57 31.41 2.67
CA ALA A 66 17.82 30.18 3.42
C ALA A 66 17.89 29.01 2.43
N SER A 67 18.96 28.25 2.44
CA SER A 67 19.19 27.19 1.48
C SER A 67 19.69 25.91 2.15
N TRP A 68 18.87 24.90 2.15
CA TRP A 68 19.29 23.55 2.53
C TRP A 68 20.55 23.09 1.79
N LYS A 69 20.60 23.35 0.48
CA LYS A 69 21.70 22.89 -0.36
C LYS A 69 23.05 23.46 0.06
N THR A 70 23.11 24.77 0.27
CA THR A 70 24.39 25.48 0.53
C THR A 70 24.75 25.52 2.02
N GLN A 71 23.76 25.61 2.90
CA GLN A 71 24.00 25.77 4.34
C GLN A 71 24.09 24.47 5.11
N LEU A 72 23.50 23.38 4.59
CA LEU A 72 23.50 22.09 5.28
C LEU A 72 24.02 20.96 4.38
N ARG A 73 23.39 20.71 3.23
CA ARG A 73 23.71 19.53 2.42
C ARG A 73 25.18 19.49 1.96
N GLN A 74 25.68 20.58 1.40
CA GLN A 74 27.07 20.63 0.91
C GLN A 74 28.10 20.52 2.05
N PRO A 75 27.99 21.25 3.17
CA PRO A 75 28.86 21.03 4.32
C PRO A 75 28.79 19.63 4.89
N LEU A 76 27.59 19.05 5.05
CA LEU A 76 27.44 17.66 5.51
C LEU A 76 28.10 16.65 4.54
N GLN A 77 28.05 16.89 3.22
CA GLN A 77 28.76 16.08 2.23
C GLN A 77 30.28 16.16 2.36
N GLN A 78 30.80 17.30 2.81
CA GLN A 78 32.24 17.45 3.09
C GLN A 78 32.64 16.72 4.38
N ILE A 79 31.83 16.85 5.44
CA ILE A 79 32.03 16.16 6.72
C ILE A 79 31.98 14.65 6.52
N PHE A 80 30.95 14.15 5.88
CA PHE A 80 30.71 12.74 5.63
C PHE A 80 31.13 12.33 4.20
N SER A 81 32.37 12.64 3.82
CA SER A 81 32.92 12.26 2.53
C SER A 81 33.36 10.78 2.53
N GLY A 82 33.02 10.06 1.44
CA GLY A 82 33.40 8.65 1.23
C GLY A 82 32.21 7.69 1.26
N ALA A 83 32.38 6.54 0.58
CA ALA A 83 31.31 5.55 0.38
C ALA A 83 30.74 4.96 1.69
N ALA A 84 31.56 4.88 2.74
CA ALA A 84 31.14 4.38 4.06
C ALA A 84 30.05 5.25 4.70
N PHE A 85 29.96 6.53 4.37
CA PHE A 85 29.05 7.50 4.97
C PHE A 85 27.85 7.86 4.08
N GLU A 86 27.73 7.24 2.92
CA GLU A 86 26.66 7.55 1.96
C GLU A 86 25.26 7.35 2.56
N LEU A 87 25.09 6.31 3.39
CA LEU A 87 23.82 6.03 4.07
C LEU A 87 23.42 7.15 5.06
N ILE A 88 24.39 7.78 5.72
CA ILE A 88 24.14 8.93 6.60
C ILE A 88 23.60 10.11 5.79
N LEU A 89 24.22 10.40 4.65
CA LEU A 89 23.78 11.48 3.77
C LEU A 89 22.41 11.20 3.14
N GLN A 90 22.13 9.95 2.81
CA GLN A 90 20.81 9.54 2.33
C GLN A 90 19.75 9.77 3.41
N GLU A 91 20.02 9.40 4.66
CA GLU A 91 19.07 9.63 5.76
C GLU A 91 18.90 11.12 6.07
N CYS A 92 19.97 11.94 6.02
CA CYS A 92 19.86 13.40 6.12
C CYS A 92 18.93 14.00 5.04
N ASN A 93 19.06 13.53 3.80
CA ASN A 93 18.16 13.95 2.72
C ASN A 93 16.71 13.45 2.95
N SER A 94 16.53 12.24 3.46
CA SER A 94 15.24 11.67 3.80
C SER A 94 14.52 12.51 4.87
N ILE A 95 15.23 12.86 5.95
CA ILE A 95 14.74 13.77 7.00
C ILE A 95 14.33 15.12 6.41
N HIS A 96 15.18 15.70 5.56
CA HIS A 96 14.87 16.97 4.90
C HIS A 96 13.59 16.87 4.04
N GLN A 97 13.44 15.83 3.25
CA GLN A 97 12.24 15.60 2.43
C GLN A 97 10.99 15.44 3.30
N ARG A 98 11.10 14.75 4.44
CA ARG A 98 10.00 14.58 5.39
C ARG A 98 9.56 15.93 5.96
N VAL A 99 10.51 16.75 6.40
CA VAL A 99 10.23 18.11 6.89
C VAL A 99 9.61 19.00 5.81
N LEU A 100 10.08 18.90 4.56
CA LEU A 100 9.47 19.63 3.45
C LEU A 100 8.02 19.23 3.19
N LYS A 101 7.72 17.93 3.27
CA LYS A 101 6.36 17.42 3.08
C LYS A 101 5.42 17.83 4.21
N GLY A 102 5.91 17.89 5.45
CA GLY A 102 5.13 18.26 6.63
C GLY A 102 4.94 19.77 6.83
N ARG A 103 5.40 20.62 5.91
CA ARG A 103 5.22 22.08 6.03
C ARG A 103 3.78 22.50 5.87
N VAL A 104 3.29 23.29 6.82
CA VAL A 104 1.97 23.90 6.77
C VAL A 104 2.02 25.21 5.99
N TRP A 105 1.13 25.33 5.01
CA TRP A 105 0.94 26.52 4.19
C TRP A 105 -0.37 27.19 4.55
N VAL A 106 -0.38 28.51 4.58
CA VAL A 106 -1.60 29.29 4.72
C VAL A 106 -1.77 30.11 3.45
N ALA A 107 -2.74 29.72 2.63
CA ALA A 107 -3.14 30.50 1.48
C ALA A 107 -4.36 31.36 1.84
N LEU A 108 -4.37 32.60 1.39
CA LEU A 108 -5.42 33.56 1.66
C LEU A 108 -6.14 33.93 0.36
N HIS A 109 -7.46 34.00 0.42
CA HIS A 109 -8.26 34.77 -0.51
C HIS A 109 -9.35 35.51 0.27
N MET A 110 -9.84 36.60 -0.28
CA MET A 110 -10.71 37.47 0.49
C MET A 110 -11.78 38.15 -0.38
N HIS A 111 -12.88 38.47 0.24
CA HIS A 111 -13.84 39.45 -0.23
C HIS A 111 -13.44 40.80 0.35
N ALA A 112 -12.56 41.51 -0.35
CA ALA A 112 -11.91 42.72 0.19
C ALA A 112 -12.89 43.82 0.59
N GLY A 113 -14.06 43.92 -0.11
CA GLY A 113 -15.10 44.89 0.21
C GLY A 113 -15.80 44.64 1.54
N ASP A 114 -15.84 43.39 1.99
CA ASP A 114 -16.52 42.97 3.22
C ASP A 114 -15.54 42.73 4.37
N GLY A 115 -14.24 42.74 4.08
CA GLY A 115 -13.21 42.35 5.04
C GLY A 115 -13.22 40.87 5.41
N ASN A 116 -13.91 40.02 4.63
CA ASN A 116 -13.99 38.59 4.88
C ASN A 116 -12.77 37.87 4.27
N VAL A 117 -12.04 37.15 5.11
CA VAL A 117 -10.80 36.44 4.72
C VAL A 117 -11.00 34.95 4.83
N HIS A 118 -10.74 34.24 3.76
CA HIS A 118 -10.69 32.79 3.74
C HIS A 118 -9.24 32.34 3.90
N THR A 119 -9.00 31.51 4.89
CA THR A 119 -7.70 30.87 5.12
C THR A 119 -7.79 29.41 4.71
N ASN A 120 -6.99 29.02 3.71
CA ASN A 120 -6.89 27.64 3.26
C ASN A 120 -5.55 27.05 3.74
N ILE A 121 -5.63 25.98 4.50
CA ILE A 121 -4.46 25.30 5.07
C ILE A 121 -4.49 23.85 4.53
N PRO A 122 -3.83 23.58 3.39
CA PRO A 122 -3.73 22.23 2.89
C PRO A 122 -2.87 21.38 3.81
N VAL A 123 -3.35 20.17 4.13
CA VAL A 123 -2.68 19.22 4.99
C VAL A 123 -2.76 17.81 4.40
N ASN A 124 -1.78 16.96 4.72
CA ASN A 124 -1.89 15.54 4.46
C ASN A 124 -2.67 14.88 5.59
N SER A 125 -3.75 14.19 5.26
CA SER A 125 -4.61 13.53 6.25
C SER A 125 -3.91 12.36 6.97
N ASP A 126 -2.81 11.87 6.44
CA ASP A 126 -1.97 10.80 6.98
C ASP A 126 -0.73 11.31 7.76
N ASP A 127 -0.62 12.62 7.96
CA ASP A 127 0.50 13.24 8.70
C ASP A 127 -0.03 13.92 9.97
N TYR A 128 0.08 13.22 11.10
CA TYR A 128 -0.40 13.71 12.39
C TYR A 128 0.29 15.00 12.83
N GLU A 129 1.61 15.10 12.67
CA GLU A 129 2.38 16.29 13.07
C GLU A 129 1.96 17.51 12.26
N MET A 130 1.76 17.33 10.95
CA MET A 130 1.27 18.38 10.07
C MET A 130 -0.14 18.84 10.45
N LEU A 131 -1.03 17.91 10.80
CA LEU A 131 -2.38 18.22 11.27
C LEU A 131 -2.36 19.02 12.57
N GLN A 132 -1.49 18.65 13.52
CA GLN A 132 -1.32 19.40 14.78
C GLN A 132 -0.72 20.79 14.55
N ALA A 133 0.24 20.92 13.65
CA ALA A 133 0.81 22.22 13.24
C ALA A 133 -0.25 23.13 12.59
N ALA A 134 -1.11 22.54 11.73
CA ALA A 134 -2.24 23.25 11.13
C ALA A 134 -3.26 23.71 12.17
N HIS A 135 -3.59 22.85 13.15
CA HIS A 135 -4.46 23.22 14.26
C HIS A 135 -3.88 24.38 15.08
N GLY A 136 -2.58 24.34 15.38
CA GLY A 136 -1.88 25.46 16.01
C GLY A 136 -1.93 26.75 15.20
N ALA A 137 -1.84 26.68 13.87
CA ALA A 137 -1.99 27.84 12.98
C ALA A 137 -3.43 28.39 13.04
N VAL A 138 -4.45 27.51 12.99
CA VAL A 138 -5.86 27.93 13.12
C VAL A 138 -6.12 28.63 14.45
N LYS A 139 -5.60 28.11 15.56
CA LYS A 139 -5.73 28.76 16.87
C LYS A 139 -5.19 30.19 16.87
N ARG A 140 -4.01 30.39 16.27
CA ARG A 140 -3.39 31.74 16.16
C ARG A 140 -4.21 32.66 15.27
N ILE A 141 -4.75 32.15 14.15
CA ILE A 141 -5.61 32.93 13.24
C ILE A 141 -6.88 33.38 13.96
N MET A 142 -7.54 32.47 14.69
CA MET A 142 -8.76 32.79 15.42
C MET A 142 -8.51 33.77 16.57
N ALA A 143 -7.40 33.62 17.30
CA ALA A 143 -6.99 34.57 18.32
C ALA A 143 -6.71 35.96 17.75
N LEU A 144 -6.03 36.04 16.59
CA LEU A 144 -5.78 37.28 15.88
C LEU A 144 -7.08 37.95 15.41
N ALA A 145 -7.99 37.18 14.80
CA ALA A 145 -9.29 37.71 14.37
C ALA A 145 -10.03 38.36 15.53
N ARG A 146 -10.07 37.69 16.71
CA ARG A 146 -10.69 38.25 17.92
C ARG A 146 -9.99 39.51 18.44
N SER A 147 -8.66 39.53 18.41
CA SER A 147 -7.91 40.73 18.88
C SER A 147 -8.11 41.96 18.00
N LEU A 148 -8.65 41.76 16.80
CA LEU A 148 -8.99 42.81 15.83
C LEU A 148 -10.53 43.09 15.80
N ASP A 149 -11.28 42.65 16.81
CA ASP A 149 -12.74 42.73 16.88
C ASP A 149 -13.45 42.02 15.70
N GLY A 150 -12.78 41.09 15.07
CA GLY A 150 -13.31 40.26 13.97
C GLY A 150 -14.14 39.09 14.48
N VAL A 151 -15.01 38.59 13.62
CA VAL A 151 -15.80 37.37 13.87
C VAL A 151 -15.07 36.13 13.41
N ILE A 152 -15.26 35.00 14.11
CA ILE A 152 -14.61 33.72 13.80
C ILE A 152 -15.12 33.14 12.48
N SER A 153 -16.34 33.44 12.09
CA SER A 153 -16.92 32.99 10.84
C SER A 153 -17.82 34.06 10.25
N GLY A 154 -17.39 34.66 9.17
CA GLY A 154 -18.18 35.67 8.45
C GLY A 154 -19.23 35.06 7.53
N GLU A 155 -18.98 33.88 6.94
CA GLU A 155 -19.74 33.36 5.81
C GLU A 155 -20.14 31.89 5.96
N HIS A 156 -19.20 31.00 6.25
CA HIS A 156 -19.42 29.55 6.19
C HIS A 156 -20.04 28.93 7.45
N GLY A 157 -20.38 29.72 8.44
CA GLY A 157 -20.88 29.25 9.74
C GLY A 157 -19.80 28.63 10.63
N ILE A 158 -20.20 28.18 11.80
CA ILE A 158 -19.29 27.68 12.84
C ILE A 158 -18.90 26.23 12.57
N GLY A 159 -19.86 25.39 12.23
CA GLY A 159 -19.61 23.96 12.05
C GLY A 159 -19.00 23.32 13.28
N ILE A 160 -18.35 22.17 13.07
CA ILE A 160 -17.71 21.41 14.15
C ILE A 160 -16.29 21.92 14.45
N THR A 161 -15.62 22.52 13.49
CA THR A 161 -14.20 22.91 13.59
C THR A 161 -13.96 24.24 14.29
N LYS A 162 -14.97 25.11 14.35
CA LYS A 162 -14.84 26.45 14.94
C LYS A 162 -15.50 26.59 16.30
N LEU A 163 -16.24 25.56 16.75
CA LEU A 163 -16.98 25.59 18.01
C LEU A 163 -16.07 25.84 19.23
N GLU A 164 -14.85 25.30 19.20
CA GLU A 164 -13.88 25.46 20.29
C GLU A 164 -13.42 26.91 20.48
N PHE A 165 -13.55 27.75 19.46
CA PHE A 165 -13.13 29.16 19.50
C PHE A 165 -14.23 30.14 19.94
N LEU A 166 -15.46 29.67 20.13
CA LEU A 166 -16.54 30.48 20.65
C LEU A 166 -16.55 30.47 22.18
N SER A 167 -16.96 31.56 22.79
CA SER A 167 -17.24 31.62 24.23
C SER A 167 -18.61 31.02 24.55
N ASP A 168 -18.85 30.68 25.81
CA ASP A 168 -20.16 30.21 26.26
C ASP A 168 -21.24 31.26 26.06
N ALA A 169 -20.92 32.55 26.29
CA ALA A 169 -21.82 33.66 26.05
C ALA A 169 -22.28 33.75 24.57
N GLU A 170 -21.39 33.47 23.62
CA GLU A 170 -21.73 33.48 22.20
C GLU A 170 -22.59 32.26 21.80
N LEU A 171 -22.45 31.15 22.50
CA LEU A 171 -23.22 29.92 22.23
C LEU A 171 -24.57 29.90 22.94
N GLN A 172 -24.72 30.61 24.04
CA GLN A 172 -25.93 30.58 24.89
C GLN A 172 -27.22 30.87 24.13
N PRO A 173 -27.32 31.91 23.28
CA PRO A 173 -28.53 32.17 22.52
C PRO A 173 -28.97 31.02 21.61
N PHE A 174 -28.01 30.34 21.00
CA PHE A 174 -28.28 29.16 20.18
C PHE A 174 -28.72 27.97 21.04
N THR A 175 -28.06 27.76 22.17
CA THR A 175 -28.39 26.67 23.09
C THR A 175 -29.82 26.82 23.63
N ASP A 176 -30.21 28.04 24.04
CA ASP A 176 -31.56 28.35 24.52
C ASP A 176 -32.61 28.18 23.42
N TYR A 177 -32.30 28.64 22.21
CA TYR A 177 -33.16 28.43 21.04
C TYR A 177 -33.36 26.95 20.74
N LYS A 178 -32.29 26.18 20.70
CA LYS A 178 -32.34 24.74 20.44
C LYS A 178 -33.13 23.99 21.53
N ALA A 179 -32.90 24.30 22.78
CA ALA A 179 -33.65 23.69 23.90
C ALA A 179 -35.16 23.96 23.82
N ARG A 180 -35.55 25.13 23.33
CA ARG A 180 -36.97 25.50 23.15
C ARG A 180 -37.61 24.80 21.97
N ILE A 181 -36.89 24.68 20.81
CA ILE A 181 -37.47 24.15 19.57
C ILE A 181 -37.34 22.62 19.48
N ASP A 182 -36.29 22.08 20.05
CA ASP A 182 -35.96 20.65 20.02
C ASP A 182 -35.60 20.13 21.42
N PRO A 183 -36.56 20.16 22.35
CA PRO A 183 -36.31 19.79 23.76
C PRO A 183 -35.88 18.33 23.92
N GLU A 184 -36.26 17.46 22.98
CA GLU A 184 -35.87 16.04 23.00
C GLU A 184 -34.55 15.78 22.22
N GLY A 185 -33.93 16.79 21.64
CA GLY A 185 -32.67 16.69 20.93
C GLY A 185 -32.72 15.77 19.71
N ARG A 186 -33.85 15.75 18.99
CA ARG A 186 -34.06 14.87 17.82
C ARG A 186 -33.28 15.29 16.58
N PHE A 187 -33.11 16.61 16.37
CA PHE A 187 -32.47 17.17 15.19
C PHE A 187 -30.99 17.47 15.46
N ASN A 188 -30.10 16.95 14.59
CA ASN A 188 -28.67 17.19 14.72
C ASN A 188 -28.14 17.04 16.15
N LYS A 189 -28.48 15.92 16.78
CA LYS A 189 -28.21 15.64 18.18
C LYS A 189 -26.74 15.91 18.55
N GLY A 190 -26.53 16.76 19.54
CA GLY A 190 -25.21 17.11 20.06
C GLY A 190 -24.38 18.07 19.19
N LYS A 191 -24.83 18.45 17.98
CA LYS A 191 -24.10 19.40 17.12
C LYS A 191 -24.27 20.83 17.65
N LEU A 192 -23.16 21.57 17.63
CA LEU A 192 -23.05 22.95 18.12
C LEU A 192 -23.43 23.13 19.62
N LEU A 193 -23.48 22.05 20.37
CA LEU A 193 -23.66 22.09 21.82
C LEU A 193 -22.33 21.71 22.48
N ARG A 194 -21.90 22.49 23.47
CA ARG A 194 -20.84 22.03 24.37
C ARG A 194 -21.41 20.96 25.28
N LYS A 195 -20.56 19.99 25.60
CA LYS A 195 -20.92 18.92 26.53
C LYS A 195 -21.18 19.49 27.91
N ALA A 196 -22.29 19.13 28.52
CA ALA A 196 -22.46 19.29 29.92
C ALA A 196 -21.35 18.53 30.66
N GLU A 197 -20.70 19.20 31.60
CA GLU A 197 -19.65 18.61 32.43
C GLU A 197 -20.19 17.38 33.15
N HIS A 198 -19.64 16.21 32.85
CA HIS A 198 -19.79 15.07 33.74
C HIS A 198 -18.66 15.19 34.76
N ASN A 199 -19.01 15.56 36.02
CA ASN A 199 -18.09 15.73 37.16
C ASN A 199 -17.09 16.91 37.10
N GLY A 200 -17.47 18.08 36.58
CA GLY A 200 -16.72 19.32 36.79
C GLY A 200 -15.33 19.40 36.16
N LYS A 201 -15.02 18.54 35.20
CA LYS A 201 -13.76 18.60 34.43
C LYS A 201 -14.05 18.66 32.94
N ILE A 202 -13.90 19.82 32.35
CA ILE A 202 -13.78 19.98 30.90
C ILE A 202 -12.46 19.37 30.50
N GLY A 203 -12.48 18.23 29.82
CA GLY A 203 -11.29 17.66 29.25
C GLY A 203 -10.76 18.53 28.12
N GLN A 204 -9.70 19.27 28.38
CA GLN A 204 -8.95 20.01 27.36
C GLN A 204 -7.80 19.14 26.88
N GLY A 205 -7.89 18.64 25.66
CA GLY A 205 -6.78 17.94 25.00
C GLY A 205 -7.14 16.58 24.38
N PRO A 206 -6.26 16.01 23.56
CA PRO A 206 -6.48 14.73 22.88
C PRO A 206 -6.74 13.56 23.85
N GLU A 207 -6.12 13.58 25.02
CA GLU A 207 -6.26 12.51 26.03
C GLU A 207 -7.66 12.46 26.67
N ALA A 208 -8.34 13.60 26.79
CA ALA A 208 -9.70 13.66 27.31
C ALA A 208 -10.71 12.94 26.40
N HIS A 209 -10.37 12.78 25.12
CA HIS A 209 -11.22 12.12 24.14
C HIS A 209 -10.97 10.62 24.07
N LEU A 210 -9.78 10.14 24.44
CA LEU A 210 -9.45 8.71 24.53
C LEU A 210 -10.14 8.01 25.71
N SER A 211 -10.45 8.73 26.79
CA SER A 211 -11.21 8.19 27.93
C SER A 211 -12.70 8.01 27.65
N LEU A 212 -13.18 8.41 26.50
CA LEU A 212 -14.58 8.48 26.09
C LEU A 212 -15.12 7.20 25.43
N PHE A 213 -14.43 6.10 25.59
CA PHE A 213 -14.93 4.80 25.15
C PHE A 213 -16.26 4.38 25.77
N SER A 214 -16.66 5.05 26.87
CA SER A 214 -17.89 4.75 27.59
C SER A 214 -19.08 5.62 27.22
N ASP A 215 -18.89 6.70 26.43
CA ASP A 215 -19.94 7.68 26.25
C ASP A 215 -20.26 7.93 24.77
N LEU A 216 -21.16 7.12 24.23
CA LEU A 216 -21.68 7.20 22.85
C LEU A 216 -22.26 8.58 22.48
N THR A 217 -22.66 9.39 23.48
CA THR A 217 -23.21 10.73 23.25
C THR A 217 -22.15 11.73 22.83
N ASN A 218 -20.89 11.43 23.04
CA ASN A 218 -19.76 12.32 22.81
C ASN A 218 -19.16 12.23 21.39
N ALA A 219 -19.59 11.26 20.60
CA ALA A 219 -19.10 11.02 19.24
C ALA A 219 -19.53 12.06 18.19
N TYR A 220 -20.30 13.08 18.58
CA TYR A 220 -20.98 13.95 17.64
C TYR A 220 -20.30 15.27 17.32
N THR A 221 -19.24 15.61 18.02
CA THR A 221 -18.50 16.85 17.74
C THR A 221 -17.02 16.56 17.71
N PRO A 222 -16.50 16.00 16.61
CA PRO A 222 -15.06 15.89 16.43
C PRO A 222 -14.50 17.32 16.42
N SER A 223 -13.62 17.63 17.37
CA SER A 223 -12.80 18.83 17.28
C SER A 223 -11.76 18.64 16.16
N PHE A 224 -11.16 19.72 15.67
CA PHE A 224 -10.06 19.63 14.72
C PHE A 224 -8.91 18.75 15.25
N GLY A 225 -8.72 18.70 16.58
CA GLY A 225 -7.75 17.82 17.23
C GLY A 225 -8.08 16.32 17.12
N LEU A 226 -9.36 15.95 16.98
CA LEU A 226 -9.75 14.54 16.79
C LEU A 226 -9.47 14.05 15.36
N MET A 227 -9.48 14.94 14.37
CA MET A 227 -9.12 14.58 13.00
C MET A 227 -7.67 14.08 12.90
N GLY A 228 -6.81 14.43 13.88
CA GLY A 228 -5.46 13.93 13.94
C GLY A 228 -5.32 12.43 14.28
N HIS A 229 -6.31 11.83 14.93
CA HIS A 229 -6.25 10.40 15.25
C HIS A 229 -6.34 9.49 14.02
N GLU A 230 -6.99 9.94 12.96
CA GLU A 230 -7.02 9.22 11.67
C GLU A 230 -5.63 9.08 11.08
N SER A 231 -4.80 10.11 11.20
CA SER A 231 -3.44 10.06 10.68
C SER A 231 -2.59 9.00 11.37
N LEU A 232 -2.81 8.74 12.67
CA LEU A 232 -2.13 7.65 13.39
C LEU A 232 -2.57 6.28 12.87
N ILE A 233 -3.87 6.09 12.61
CA ILE A 233 -4.38 4.87 11.97
C ILE A 233 -3.76 4.72 10.58
N MET A 234 -3.71 5.81 9.80
CA MET A 234 -3.14 5.83 8.46
C MET A 234 -1.64 5.51 8.46
N GLN A 235 -0.88 6.01 9.42
CA GLN A 235 0.56 5.77 9.53
C GLN A 235 0.92 4.36 10.01
N GLN A 236 0.08 3.73 10.84
CA GLN A 236 0.43 2.52 11.58
C GLN A 236 -0.36 1.27 11.16
N SER A 237 -1.24 1.36 10.17
CA SER A 237 -2.12 0.25 9.78
C SER A 237 -1.93 -0.22 8.35
N ASP A 238 -2.33 -1.48 8.09
CA ASP A 238 -2.38 -2.04 6.73
C ASP A 238 -3.34 -1.23 5.83
N ILE A 239 -4.39 -0.61 6.39
CA ILE A 239 -5.31 0.29 5.65
C ILE A 239 -4.58 1.55 5.21
N GLY A 240 -3.78 2.14 6.08
CA GLY A 240 -2.95 3.29 5.75
C GLY A 240 -1.95 2.97 4.64
N ALA A 241 -1.27 1.84 4.71
CA ALA A 241 -0.36 1.39 3.66
C ALA A 241 -1.08 1.21 2.29
N ILE A 242 -2.32 0.71 2.30
CA ILE A 242 -3.15 0.61 1.10
C ILE A 242 -3.51 2.00 0.57
N ALA A 243 -3.94 2.92 1.43
CA ALA A 243 -4.27 4.30 1.05
C ALA A 243 -3.06 5.03 0.46
N ASP A 244 -1.90 4.90 1.09
CA ASP A 244 -0.64 5.49 0.64
C ASP A 244 -0.26 5.01 -0.77
N SER A 245 -0.48 3.74 -1.06
CA SER A 245 -0.19 3.15 -2.37
C SER A 245 -1.05 3.68 -3.52
N VAL A 246 -2.16 4.36 -3.25
CA VAL A 246 -3.11 4.85 -4.26
C VAL A 246 -3.33 6.38 -4.24
N LYS A 247 -2.83 7.09 -3.23
CA LYS A 247 -3.10 8.52 -3.00
C LYS A 247 -2.71 9.42 -4.17
N ASP A 248 -1.61 9.13 -4.84
CA ASP A 248 -1.05 9.97 -5.92
C ASP A 248 -1.76 9.78 -7.27
N CYS A 249 -2.86 9.04 -7.32
CA CYS A 249 -3.56 8.75 -8.56
C CYS A 249 -4.14 10.02 -9.21
N LEU A 250 -3.60 10.39 -10.38
CA LEU A 250 -4.05 11.54 -11.17
C LEU A 250 -5.41 11.32 -11.87
N ARG A 251 -6.04 10.16 -11.72
CA ARG A 251 -7.30 9.78 -12.37
C ARG A 251 -7.30 9.90 -13.90
N CYS A 252 -6.13 9.97 -14.53
CA CYS A 252 -5.95 10.18 -15.98
C CYS A 252 -6.48 9.04 -16.87
N GLY A 253 -6.62 7.82 -16.33
CA GLY A 253 -7.18 6.67 -17.02
C GLY A 253 -6.26 5.95 -18.01
N LYS A 254 -4.98 6.30 -18.14
CA LYS A 254 -4.00 5.62 -19.02
C LYS A 254 -3.87 4.11 -18.76
N CYS A 255 -4.18 3.66 -17.55
CA CYS A 255 -4.19 2.25 -17.16
C CYS A 255 -5.38 1.43 -17.71
N LYS A 256 -6.44 2.07 -18.23
CA LYS A 256 -7.66 1.39 -18.70
C LYS A 256 -7.42 0.45 -19.90
N PRO A 257 -6.75 0.90 -20.98
CA PRO A 257 -6.60 0.07 -22.19
C PRO A 257 -5.82 -1.23 -21.98
N VAL A 258 -4.91 -1.25 -20.99
CA VAL A 258 -4.04 -2.40 -20.73
C VAL A 258 -4.60 -3.38 -19.70
N CYS A 259 -5.74 -3.05 -19.07
CA CYS A 259 -6.28 -3.86 -17.98
C CYS A 259 -6.95 -5.14 -18.50
N ALA A 260 -6.45 -6.29 -18.04
CA ALA A 260 -6.96 -7.59 -18.43
C ALA A 260 -8.41 -7.87 -17.98
N THR A 261 -8.90 -7.17 -16.95
CA THR A 261 -10.29 -7.33 -16.47
C THR A 261 -11.26 -6.31 -17.07
N HIS A 262 -10.78 -5.09 -17.35
CA HIS A 262 -11.62 -4.03 -17.89
C HIS A 262 -11.89 -4.20 -19.39
N VAL A 263 -10.83 -4.42 -20.18
CA VAL A 263 -10.94 -4.45 -21.66
C VAL A 263 -11.93 -5.51 -22.14
N PRO A 264 -11.89 -6.78 -21.67
CA PRO A 264 -12.83 -7.79 -22.16
C PRO A 264 -14.28 -7.57 -21.76
N ARG A 265 -14.52 -6.84 -20.68
CA ARG A 265 -15.87 -6.62 -20.12
C ARG A 265 -16.47 -5.27 -20.48
N ALA A 266 -15.64 -4.34 -20.96
CA ALA A 266 -15.99 -2.93 -21.19
C ALA A 266 -16.68 -2.27 -19.96
N ASN A 267 -16.42 -2.79 -18.76
CA ASN A 267 -17.00 -2.30 -17.51
C ASN A 267 -16.04 -1.32 -16.85
N LEU A 268 -16.43 -0.06 -16.82
CA LEU A 268 -15.63 1.03 -16.23
C LEU A 268 -15.30 0.80 -14.76
N LEU A 269 -16.20 0.14 -14.00
CA LEU A 269 -15.98 -0.16 -12.58
C LEU A 269 -14.70 -0.98 -12.38
N TYR A 270 -14.44 -1.94 -13.26
CA TYR A 270 -13.28 -2.82 -13.15
C TYR A 270 -12.01 -2.27 -13.77
N SER A 271 -12.02 -1.02 -14.24
CA SER A 271 -10.77 -0.37 -14.67
C SER A 271 -9.86 -0.06 -13.48
N PRO A 272 -8.53 -0.10 -13.62
CA PRO A 272 -7.64 0.17 -12.48
C PRO A 272 -7.90 1.54 -11.85
N ARG A 273 -8.11 2.59 -12.67
CA ARG A 273 -8.46 3.93 -12.18
C ARG A 273 -9.68 3.93 -11.25
N ASN A 274 -10.75 3.24 -11.65
CA ASN A 274 -11.98 3.22 -10.87
C ASN A 274 -11.86 2.33 -9.64
N LYS A 275 -11.06 1.26 -9.70
CA LYS A 275 -10.70 0.46 -8.53
C LYS A 275 -9.93 1.27 -7.51
N ILE A 276 -8.96 2.08 -7.95
CA ILE A 276 -8.22 3.01 -7.07
C ILE A 276 -9.18 4.00 -6.41
N LEU A 277 -10.09 4.61 -7.19
CA LEU A 277 -11.09 5.52 -6.64
C LEU A 277 -11.98 4.82 -5.61
N ALA A 278 -12.47 3.62 -5.93
CA ALA A 278 -13.27 2.84 -4.99
C ALA A 278 -12.49 2.47 -3.72
N THR A 279 -11.21 2.12 -3.85
CA THR A 279 -10.33 1.86 -2.70
C THR A 279 -10.21 3.08 -1.80
N SER A 280 -9.96 4.27 -2.38
CA SER A 280 -9.88 5.52 -1.61
C SER A 280 -11.19 5.82 -0.87
N LEU A 281 -12.33 5.70 -1.55
CA LEU A 281 -13.65 5.93 -0.94
C LEU A 281 -13.96 4.92 0.18
N LEU A 282 -13.56 3.67 0.02
CA LEU A 282 -13.75 2.64 1.05
C LEU A 282 -12.84 2.87 2.27
N VAL A 283 -11.61 3.36 2.05
CA VAL A 283 -10.72 3.76 3.15
C VAL A 283 -11.31 4.96 3.90
N GLU A 284 -11.82 5.97 3.20
CA GLU A 284 -12.48 7.11 3.84
C GLU A 284 -13.74 6.68 4.62
N ALA A 285 -14.54 5.77 4.07
CA ALA A 285 -15.70 5.22 4.77
C ALA A 285 -15.29 4.49 6.06
N PHE A 286 -14.19 3.73 6.03
CA PHE A 286 -13.64 3.09 7.20
C PHE A 286 -13.17 4.10 8.25
N LEU A 287 -12.43 5.12 7.86
CA LEU A 287 -11.96 6.17 8.77
C LEU A 287 -13.12 6.97 9.36
N TYR A 288 -14.13 7.29 8.57
CA TYR A 288 -15.34 7.96 9.05
C TYR A 288 -16.07 7.14 10.11
N GLU A 289 -16.14 5.83 9.95
CA GLU A 289 -16.76 4.92 10.90
C GLU A 289 -15.97 4.85 12.20
N GLU A 290 -14.64 4.79 12.14
CA GLU A 290 -13.75 4.85 13.30
C GLU A 290 -13.87 6.18 14.04
N GLN A 291 -14.02 7.31 13.35
CA GLN A 291 -14.24 8.62 13.96
C GLN A 291 -15.57 8.71 14.67
N THR A 292 -16.62 8.24 14.03
CA THR A 292 -17.98 8.47 14.52
C THR A 292 -18.42 7.41 15.52
N ARG A 293 -17.78 6.24 15.54
CA ARG A 293 -18.08 5.08 16.40
C ARG A 293 -19.58 4.79 16.50
N ARG A 294 -20.29 4.99 15.40
CA ARG A 294 -21.75 4.81 15.37
C ARG A 294 -22.18 3.34 15.38
N GLY A 295 -21.23 2.41 15.49
CA GLY A 295 -21.54 0.97 15.43
C GLY A 295 -22.21 0.56 14.12
N VAL A 296 -22.09 1.36 13.08
CA VAL A 296 -22.52 1.00 11.76
C VAL A 296 -21.56 -0.09 11.34
N SER A 297 -22.00 -1.33 11.45
CA SER A 297 -21.25 -2.48 10.94
C SER A 297 -20.68 -2.12 9.58
N ILE A 298 -19.36 -2.26 9.43
CA ILE A 298 -18.68 -2.05 8.15
C ILE A 298 -19.27 -3.05 7.15
N LYS A 299 -20.36 -2.65 6.51
CA LYS A 299 -20.96 -3.42 5.41
C LYS A 299 -20.08 -3.39 4.16
N HIS A 300 -19.08 -2.52 4.17
CA HIS A 300 -18.19 -2.27 3.01
C HIS A 300 -17.07 -3.30 2.82
N TRP A 301 -16.92 -4.27 3.72
CA TRP A 301 -15.93 -5.34 3.52
C TRP A 301 -16.20 -6.19 2.27
N ASN A 302 -17.46 -6.38 1.91
CA ASN A 302 -17.84 -7.10 0.71
C ASN A 302 -17.45 -6.32 -0.55
N GLU A 303 -17.68 -5.01 -0.54
CA GLU A 303 -17.30 -4.11 -1.64
C GLU A 303 -15.78 -4.00 -1.75
N PHE A 304 -15.07 -3.96 -0.62
CA PHE A 304 -13.62 -3.97 -0.57
C PHE A 304 -13.05 -5.28 -1.15
N GLU A 305 -13.63 -6.42 -0.80
CA GLU A 305 -13.29 -7.72 -1.38
C GLU A 305 -13.59 -7.76 -2.87
N ASP A 306 -14.74 -7.23 -3.31
CA ASP A 306 -15.13 -7.21 -4.72
C ASP A 306 -14.12 -6.41 -5.57
N VAL A 307 -13.74 -5.22 -5.12
CA VAL A 307 -12.72 -4.40 -5.78
C VAL A 307 -11.38 -5.14 -5.87
N ALA A 308 -10.95 -5.78 -4.78
CA ALA A 308 -9.71 -6.55 -4.74
C ALA A 308 -9.75 -7.77 -5.67
N ASP A 309 -10.84 -8.53 -5.66
CA ASP A 309 -10.95 -9.80 -6.38
C ASP A 309 -11.14 -9.65 -7.89
N HIS A 310 -11.57 -8.48 -8.36
CA HIS A 310 -11.62 -8.17 -9.79
C HIS A 310 -10.26 -7.78 -10.40
N CYS A 311 -9.17 -7.98 -9.71
CA CYS A 311 -7.82 -7.84 -10.23
C CYS A 311 -7.19 -9.22 -10.50
N THR A 312 -6.60 -9.40 -11.68
CA THR A 312 -5.85 -10.62 -12.04
C THR A 312 -4.37 -10.56 -11.65
N VAL A 313 -3.95 -9.49 -10.97
CA VAL A 313 -2.56 -9.30 -10.52
C VAL A 313 -1.56 -9.45 -11.69
N CYS A 314 -1.90 -8.88 -12.85
CA CYS A 314 -1.07 -8.96 -14.06
C CYS A 314 -0.08 -7.81 -14.21
N HIS A 315 -0.07 -6.84 -13.32
CA HIS A 315 0.82 -5.67 -13.22
C HIS A 315 0.88 -4.76 -14.48
N LYS A 316 0.08 -5.01 -15.51
CA LYS A 316 0.12 -4.24 -16.76
C LYS A 316 -0.25 -2.76 -16.58
N CYS A 317 -0.97 -2.43 -15.52
CA CYS A 317 -1.37 -1.04 -15.23
C CYS A 317 -0.21 -0.16 -14.73
N LEU A 318 0.89 -0.74 -14.26
CA LEU A 318 2.08 -0.03 -13.80
C LEU A 318 2.76 0.74 -14.93
N SER A 319 2.99 0.07 -16.08
CA SER A 319 3.76 0.64 -17.19
C SER A 319 3.22 1.98 -17.71
N PRO A 320 1.91 2.15 -18.02
CA PRO A 320 1.39 3.41 -18.52
C PRO A 320 1.10 4.44 -17.42
N CYS A 321 1.29 4.10 -16.14
CA CYS A 321 0.98 4.99 -15.02
C CYS A 321 2.08 6.04 -14.83
N PRO A 322 1.79 7.35 -14.95
CA PRO A 322 2.81 8.40 -14.78
C PRO A 322 3.33 8.50 -13.35
N VAL A 323 2.55 8.07 -12.37
CA VAL A 323 2.90 8.08 -10.93
C VAL A 323 3.22 6.67 -10.40
N LYS A 324 3.44 5.71 -11.28
CA LYS A 324 3.92 4.35 -10.96
C LYS A 324 3.05 3.55 -9.98
N ILE A 325 1.73 3.75 -10.00
CA ILE A 325 0.81 2.95 -9.19
C ILE A 325 0.56 1.60 -9.86
N ASP A 326 0.85 0.52 -9.13
CA ASP A 326 0.51 -0.84 -9.50
C ASP A 326 -0.70 -1.34 -8.72
N PHE A 327 -1.85 -1.39 -9.38
CA PHE A 327 -3.06 -1.91 -8.72
C PHE A 327 -2.98 -3.43 -8.45
N GLY A 328 -2.06 -4.15 -9.05
CA GLY A 328 -1.79 -5.55 -8.71
C GLY A 328 -1.35 -5.69 -7.26
N ASP A 329 -0.35 -4.90 -6.86
CA ASP A 329 0.17 -4.88 -5.48
C ASP A 329 -0.89 -4.38 -4.50
N VAL A 330 -1.59 -3.29 -4.84
CA VAL A 330 -2.73 -2.79 -4.03
C VAL A 330 -3.75 -3.90 -3.78
N SER A 331 -4.14 -4.62 -4.82
CA SER A 331 -5.10 -5.72 -4.72
C SER A 331 -4.60 -6.86 -3.82
N MET A 332 -3.32 -7.22 -3.91
CA MET A 332 -2.71 -8.23 -3.03
C MET A 332 -2.73 -7.79 -1.57
N ASN A 333 -2.39 -6.53 -1.28
CA ASN A 333 -2.43 -5.97 0.06
C ASN A 333 -3.86 -5.94 0.63
N MET A 334 -4.84 -5.55 -0.18
CA MET A 334 -6.27 -5.60 0.20
C MET A 334 -6.71 -7.02 0.57
N ARG A 335 -6.35 -8.01 -0.24
CA ARG A 335 -6.66 -9.44 0.02
C ARG A 335 -5.98 -9.96 1.29
N ASN A 336 -4.73 -9.54 1.54
CA ASN A 336 -4.00 -9.89 2.75
C ASN A 336 -4.66 -9.31 3.99
N LEU A 337 -5.04 -8.03 3.96
CA LEU A 337 -5.79 -7.39 5.04
C LEU A 337 -7.09 -8.14 5.34
N LEU A 338 -7.89 -8.45 4.32
CA LEU A 338 -9.14 -9.21 4.48
C LEU A 338 -8.93 -10.58 5.13
N ARG A 339 -7.82 -11.26 4.80
CA ARG A 339 -7.47 -12.54 5.44
C ARG A 339 -7.08 -12.35 6.90
N LYS A 340 -6.21 -11.41 7.22
CA LYS A 340 -5.80 -11.08 8.60
C LYS A 340 -7.01 -10.77 9.49
N MET A 341 -7.98 -10.06 8.93
CA MET A 341 -9.21 -9.69 9.65
C MET A 341 -10.30 -10.78 9.65
N GLY A 342 -10.08 -11.93 9.01
CA GLY A 342 -11.09 -13.00 8.90
C GLY A 342 -12.31 -12.61 8.06
N LYS A 343 -12.19 -11.57 7.22
CA LYS A 343 -13.28 -11.05 6.36
C LYS A 343 -13.23 -11.58 4.92
N LYS A 344 -12.23 -12.38 4.58
CA LYS A 344 -12.12 -12.99 3.25
C LYS A 344 -13.16 -14.09 3.05
N THR A 345 -13.99 -13.98 2.01
CA THR A 345 -15.00 -14.99 1.69
C THR A 345 -14.36 -16.29 1.22
N PHE A 346 -14.78 -17.42 1.79
CA PHE A 346 -14.31 -18.72 1.35
C PHE A 346 -14.94 -19.10 0.01
N ARG A 347 -14.10 -19.46 -0.97
CA ARG A 347 -14.50 -19.88 -2.31
C ARG A 347 -14.00 -21.29 -2.58
N PRO A 348 -14.87 -22.32 -2.62
CA PRO A 348 -14.44 -23.73 -2.79
C PRO A 348 -13.61 -23.97 -4.04
N ALA A 349 -13.99 -23.37 -5.17
CA ALA A 349 -13.24 -23.51 -6.43
C ALA A 349 -11.84 -22.89 -6.34
N GLY A 350 -11.70 -21.77 -5.65
CA GLY A 350 -10.41 -21.15 -5.37
C GLY A 350 -9.53 -22.01 -4.48
N ALA A 351 -10.11 -22.60 -3.43
CA ALA A 351 -9.42 -23.53 -2.53
C ALA A 351 -8.92 -24.78 -3.28
N ALA A 352 -9.73 -25.38 -4.14
CA ALA A 352 -9.35 -26.52 -4.97
C ALA A 352 -8.22 -26.17 -5.95
N ALA A 353 -8.28 -25.01 -6.60
CA ALA A 353 -7.21 -24.53 -7.48
C ALA A 353 -5.90 -24.31 -6.72
N MET A 354 -5.96 -23.70 -5.53
CA MET A 354 -4.79 -23.50 -4.68
C MET A 354 -4.21 -24.81 -4.15
N PHE A 355 -5.05 -25.79 -3.81
CA PHE A 355 -4.60 -27.14 -3.46
C PHE A 355 -3.79 -27.77 -4.59
N MET A 356 -4.31 -27.72 -5.83
CA MET A 356 -3.60 -28.25 -7.00
C MET A 356 -2.27 -27.54 -7.25
N LEU A 357 -2.24 -26.21 -7.12
CA LEU A 357 -1.01 -25.42 -7.35
C LEU A 357 0.04 -25.65 -6.25
N ASN A 358 -0.39 -26.00 -5.04
CA ASN A 358 0.48 -26.22 -3.89
C ASN A 358 0.93 -27.67 -3.72
N ALA A 359 0.29 -28.61 -4.39
CA ALA A 359 0.64 -30.03 -4.28
C ALA A 359 2.10 -30.26 -4.70
N THR A 360 2.85 -30.97 -3.88
CA THR A 360 4.25 -31.36 -4.16
C THR A 360 4.41 -32.85 -4.42
N SER A 361 3.45 -33.67 -3.96
CA SER A 361 3.44 -35.10 -4.19
C SER A 361 3.04 -35.44 -5.64
N PRO A 362 3.81 -36.27 -6.36
CA PRO A 362 3.47 -36.74 -7.71
C PRO A 362 2.08 -37.38 -7.80
N ASP A 363 1.70 -38.19 -6.82
CA ASP A 363 0.39 -38.86 -6.81
C ASP A 363 -0.77 -37.87 -6.64
N SER A 364 -0.64 -36.90 -5.75
CA SER A 364 -1.64 -35.83 -5.59
C SER A 364 -1.79 -35.01 -6.85
N ILE A 365 -0.70 -34.68 -7.54
CA ILE A 365 -0.70 -33.95 -8.80
C ILE A 365 -1.35 -34.79 -9.90
N LYS A 366 -1.01 -36.07 -10.00
CA LYS A 366 -1.59 -37.01 -10.97
C LYS A 366 -3.10 -37.18 -10.76
N LEU A 367 -3.55 -37.30 -9.51
CA LEU A 367 -4.97 -37.38 -9.14
C LEU A 367 -5.71 -36.10 -9.53
N ALA A 368 -5.21 -34.93 -9.09
CA ALA A 368 -5.82 -33.64 -9.39
C ALA A 368 -5.86 -33.36 -10.90
N ARG A 369 -4.81 -33.67 -11.64
CA ARG A 369 -4.79 -33.55 -13.10
C ARG A 369 -5.79 -34.49 -13.77
N THR A 370 -5.88 -35.74 -13.31
CA THR A 370 -6.83 -36.71 -13.88
C THR A 370 -8.27 -36.22 -13.68
N ALA A 371 -8.59 -35.76 -12.49
CA ALA A 371 -9.90 -35.18 -12.20
C ALA A 371 -10.19 -33.93 -13.07
N MET A 372 -9.22 -33.04 -13.21
CA MET A 372 -9.40 -31.81 -13.97
C MET A 372 -9.39 -32.05 -15.49
N VAL A 373 -8.33 -32.68 -16.01
CA VAL A 373 -8.08 -32.77 -17.47
C VAL A 373 -8.93 -33.87 -18.13
N LYS A 374 -9.12 -35.00 -17.43
CA LYS A 374 -9.86 -36.15 -18.01
C LYS A 374 -11.35 -36.13 -17.71
N LEU A 375 -11.79 -35.47 -16.62
CA LEU A 375 -13.19 -35.47 -16.21
C LEU A 375 -13.83 -34.07 -16.28
N ALA A 376 -13.33 -33.11 -15.54
CA ALA A 376 -13.99 -31.81 -15.38
C ALA A 376 -14.01 -30.97 -16.67
N ILE A 377 -12.89 -30.88 -17.40
CA ILE A 377 -12.81 -30.11 -18.65
C ILE A 377 -13.68 -30.73 -19.75
N PRO A 378 -13.61 -32.04 -20.05
CA PRO A 378 -14.50 -32.65 -21.03
C PRO A 378 -15.97 -32.53 -20.67
N ALA A 379 -16.33 -32.74 -19.39
CA ALA A 379 -17.71 -32.56 -18.93
C ALA A 379 -18.22 -31.14 -19.12
N GLN A 380 -17.42 -30.12 -18.76
CA GLN A 380 -17.75 -28.72 -18.99
C GLN A 380 -17.88 -28.39 -20.49
N ARG A 381 -17.02 -28.94 -21.33
CA ARG A 381 -17.08 -28.75 -22.79
C ARG A 381 -18.36 -29.37 -23.38
N LEU A 382 -18.72 -30.57 -22.94
CA LEU A 382 -19.95 -31.22 -23.31
C LEU A 382 -21.19 -30.41 -22.85
N ALA A 383 -21.18 -29.97 -21.61
CA ALA A 383 -22.24 -29.09 -21.07
C ALA A 383 -22.35 -27.77 -21.86
N ALA A 384 -21.22 -27.16 -22.26
CA ALA A 384 -21.22 -25.96 -23.09
C ALA A 384 -21.82 -26.20 -24.47
N ASP A 385 -21.49 -27.34 -25.10
CA ASP A 385 -22.02 -27.68 -26.41
C ASP A 385 -23.54 -27.99 -26.32
N PHE A 386 -23.97 -28.71 -25.29
CA PHE A 386 -25.39 -28.98 -25.04
C PHE A 386 -26.19 -27.69 -24.77
N LEU A 387 -25.65 -26.78 -23.97
CA LEU A 387 -26.32 -25.51 -23.68
C LEU A 387 -26.48 -24.64 -24.95
N LYS A 388 -25.54 -24.70 -25.90
CA LYS A 388 -25.63 -24.02 -27.19
C LYS A 388 -26.75 -24.55 -28.09
N VAL A 389 -27.08 -25.83 -27.97
CA VAL A 389 -28.18 -26.43 -28.73
C VAL A 389 -29.54 -25.98 -28.18
N ILE A 390 -29.65 -25.90 -26.83
CA ILE A 390 -30.90 -25.52 -26.16
C ILE A 390 -31.12 -24.01 -26.15
N ALA A 391 -30.09 -23.23 -25.85
CA ALA A 391 -30.16 -21.79 -25.74
C ALA A 391 -29.76 -21.14 -27.08
N ARG A 392 -30.75 -20.81 -27.90
CA ARG A 392 -30.55 -20.13 -29.20
C ARG A 392 -30.00 -18.72 -29.08
N LYS A 393 -30.12 -18.07 -27.93
CA LYS A 393 -29.48 -16.77 -27.63
C LYS A 393 -28.56 -16.93 -26.43
N GLN A 394 -27.27 -16.76 -26.67
CA GLN A 394 -26.35 -16.60 -25.55
C GLN A 394 -26.73 -15.32 -24.80
N THR A 395 -26.97 -15.45 -23.51
CA THR A 395 -27.17 -14.33 -22.63
C THR A 395 -25.96 -13.41 -22.69
N LYS A 396 -26.20 -12.13 -22.77
CA LYS A 396 -25.18 -11.10 -22.63
C LYS A 396 -24.35 -11.34 -21.37
N ALA A 397 -23.15 -10.80 -21.33
CA ALA A 397 -22.34 -10.78 -20.11
C ALA A 397 -23.21 -10.40 -18.90
N PRO A 398 -22.98 -11.02 -17.73
CA PRO A 398 -23.76 -10.69 -16.54
C PRO A 398 -23.76 -9.17 -16.34
N PRO A 399 -24.88 -8.59 -15.85
CA PRO A 399 -24.94 -7.17 -15.61
C PRO A 399 -23.76 -6.74 -14.75
N ALA A 400 -23.24 -5.57 -15.03
CA ALA A 400 -22.17 -4.94 -14.27
C ALA A 400 -22.73 -4.46 -12.92
N THR A 401 -23.03 -5.40 -12.04
CA THR A 401 -23.43 -5.13 -10.66
C THR A 401 -22.21 -5.16 -9.76
N LEU A 402 -22.19 -4.30 -8.76
CA LEU A 402 -21.31 -4.43 -7.60
C LEU A 402 -21.69 -5.71 -6.85
N GLY A 403 -20.67 -6.48 -6.48
CA GLY A 403 -20.87 -7.70 -5.72
C GLY A 403 -20.78 -8.99 -6.54
N ALA A 404 -20.83 -10.12 -5.84
CA ALA A 404 -20.79 -11.43 -6.47
C ALA A 404 -22.12 -11.70 -7.19
N ALA A 405 -22.05 -12.09 -8.46
CA ALA A 405 -23.23 -12.52 -9.20
C ALA A 405 -23.89 -13.71 -8.49
N PRO A 406 -25.23 -13.86 -8.55
CA PRO A 406 -25.93 -15.02 -8.02
C PRO A 406 -25.31 -16.33 -8.53
N ILE A 407 -25.28 -17.36 -7.70
CA ILE A 407 -24.66 -18.66 -8.03
C ILE A 407 -25.18 -19.21 -9.36
N LYS A 408 -26.47 -19.07 -9.60
CA LYS A 408 -27.09 -19.48 -10.87
C LYS A 408 -26.44 -18.81 -12.08
N GLU A 409 -26.21 -17.50 -12.01
CA GLU A 409 -25.56 -16.75 -13.09
C GLU A 409 -24.10 -17.12 -13.26
N GLN A 410 -23.37 -17.37 -12.16
CA GLN A 410 -21.99 -17.82 -12.19
C GLN A 410 -21.89 -19.19 -12.88
N VAL A 411 -22.77 -20.12 -12.56
CA VAL A 411 -22.82 -21.46 -13.18
C VAL A 411 -23.14 -21.36 -14.67
N ILE A 412 -24.16 -20.59 -15.05
CA ILE A 412 -24.54 -20.36 -16.46
C ILE A 412 -23.35 -19.75 -17.21
N HIS A 413 -22.71 -18.74 -16.65
CA HIS A 413 -21.57 -18.09 -17.27
C HIS A 413 -20.37 -19.02 -17.42
N PHE A 414 -20.08 -19.86 -16.43
CA PHE A 414 -19.04 -20.87 -16.49
C PHE A 414 -19.32 -21.92 -17.57
N ILE A 415 -20.57 -22.35 -17.70
CA ILE A 415 -20.96 -23.34 -18.72
C ILE A 415 -20.95 -22.74 -20.12
N ASN A 416 -21.37 -21.47 -20.29
CA ASN A 416 -21.43 -20.80 -21.61
C ASN A 416 -20.07 -20.61 -22.28
N LYS A 417 -18.98 -20.57 -21.52
CA LYS A 417 -17.62 -20.45 -22.05
C LYS A 417 -16.92 -21.79 -22.04
N LYS A 418 -16.81 -22.37 -23.21
CA LYS A 418 -16.07 -23.63 -23.40
C LYS A 418 -14.62 -23.47 -22.95
N LEU A 419 -14.20 -24.28 -22.00
CA LEU A 419 -12.82 -24.29 -21.55
C LEU A 419 -11.88 -24.77 -22.68
N PRO A 420 -10.63 -24.25 -22.73
CA PRO A 420 -9.66 -24.70 -23.73
C PRO A 420 -9.42 -26.20 -23.62
N GLY A 421 -9.34 -26.85 -24.78
CA GLY A 421 -8.93 -28.25 -24.89
C GLY A 421 -7.44 -28.37 -25.15
N GLY A 422 -6.95 -29.62 -25.26
CA GLY A 422 -5.58 -29.88 -25.66
C GLY A 422 -4.54 -29.75 -24.56
N LEU A 423 -4.96 -29.71 -23.29
CA LEU A 423 -4.00 -29.78 -22.19
C LEU A 423 -3.23 -31.11 -22.23
N PRO A 424 -1.90 -31.09 -22.01
CA PRO A 424 -1.07 -32.29 -22.00
C PRO A 424 -1.57 -33.32 -21.00
N LYS A 425 -1.45 -34.61 -21.33
CA LYS A 425 -1.93 -35.70 -20.46
C LYS A 425 -1.04 -35.94 -19.24
N ARG A 426 0.26 -35.64 -19.35
CA ARG A 426 1.26 -35.81 -18.27
C ARG A 426 1.96 -34.48 -17.96
N THR A 427 2.54 -34.39 -16.78
CA THR A 427 3.43 -33.30 -16.37
C THR A 427 4.76 -33.37 -17.15
N ALA A 428 5.54 -32.30 -17.14
CA ALA A 428 6.86 -32.30 -17.75
C ALA A 428 7.79 -33.32 -17.07
N ARG A 429 7.76 -33.41 -15.72
CA ARG A 429 8.55 -34.38 -14.95
C ARG A 429 8.17 -35.83 -15.26
N ALA A 430 6.89 -36.13 -15.33
CA ALA A 430 6.41 -37.46 -15.69
C ALA A 430 6.78 -37.88 -17.13
N LEU A 431 7.00 -36.92 -18.03
CA LEU A 431 7.44 -37.19 -19.41
C LEU A 431 8.95 -37.40 -19.50
N LEU A 432 9.73 -36.80 -18.60
CA LEU A 432 11.18 -36.93 -18.52
C LEU A 432 11.63 -38.01 -17.52
N ASP A 433 10.69 -38.68 -16.84
CA ASP A 433 10.95 -39.68 -15.79
C ASP A 433 11.83 -39.18 -14.65
N ILE A 434 11.54 -37.95 -14.16
CA ILE A 434 12.30 -37.26 -13.12
C ILE A 434 11.35 -36.79 -11.95
N GLU A 435 10.35 -37.62 -11.63
CA GLU A 435 9.40 -37.28 -10.56
C GLU A 435 9.93 -37.59 -9.15
N ASP A 436 11.01 -38.37 -9.04
CA ASP A 436 11.62 -38.68 -7.76
C ASP A 436 12.18 -37.42 -7.10
N LYS A 437 11.78 -37.19 -5.84
CA LYS A 437 12.18 -36.03 -5.04
C LYS A 437 13.50 -36.21 -4.30
N ASP A 438 14.04 -37.42 -4.30
CA ASP A 438 15.22 -37.78 -3.49
C ASP A 438 16.54 -37.52 -4.23
N TYR A 439 16.47 -37.09 -5.50
CA TYR A 439 17.64 -36.67 -6.24
C TYR A 439 17.42 -35.35 -7.01
N VAL A 440 18.53 -34.70 -7.36
CA VAL A 440 18.56 -33.46 -8.14
C VAL A 440 18.85 -33.82 -9.59
N PRO A 441 17.89 -33.66 -10.52
CA PRO A 441 18.12 -33.97 -11.92
C PRO A 441 19.07 -32.98 -12.57
N ILE A 442 20.08 -33.49 -13.31
CA ILE A 442 20.97 -32.72 -14.15
C ILE A 442 20.80 -33.20 -15.58
N ILE A 443 20.29 -32.33 -16.44
CA ILE A 443 20.08 -32.63 -17.86
C ILE A 443 21.16 -31.93 -18.66
N ARG A 444 21.90 -32.72 -19.47
CA ARG A 444 23.00 -32.23 -20.31
C ARG A 444 23.04 -32.92 -21.66
N ASN A 445 23.49 -32.20 -22.67
CA ASN A 445 23.71 -32.76 -23.99
C ASN A 445 25.14 -33.33 -24.04
N PRO A 446 25.32 -34.66 -24.09
CA PRO A 446 26.66 -35.26 -24.05
C PRO A 446 27.54 -34.91 -25.26
N ALA A 447 26.94 -34.47 -26.37
CA ALA A 447 27.69 -34.07 -27.57
C ALA A 447 28.23 -32.62 -27.49
N LEU A 448 27.64 -31.76 -26.65
CA LEU A 448 27.97 -30.33 -26.56
C LEU A 448 28.53 -29.94 -25.20
N THR A 449 28.32 -30.75 -24.16
CA THR A 449 28.69 -30.42 -22.78
C THR A 449 30.13 -30.81 -22.48
N THR A 450 30.92 -29.85 -22.00
CA THR A 450 32.29 -30.03 -21.49
C THR A 450 32.34 -29.66 -19.98
N ALA A 451 33.50 -29.80 -19.36
CA ALA A 451 33.71 -29.39 -17.96
C ALA A 451 33.53 -27.86 -17.75
N GLU A 452 33.75 -27.07 -18.80
CA GLU A 452 33.66 -25.60 -18.77
C GLU A 452 32.27 -25.06 -19.21
N THR A 453 31.36 -25.97 -19.56
CA THR A 453 30.02 -25.57 -20.05
C THR A 453 29.21 -24.94 -18.90
N GLU A 454 28.56 -23.79 -19.18
CA GLU A 454 27.69 -23.09 -18.22
C GLU A 454 26.60 -24.02 -17.69
N ALA A 455 26.41 -23.97 -16.39
CA ALA A 455 25.32 -24.65 -15.71
C ALA A 455 24.30 -23.63 -15.20
N VAL A 456 23.02 -23.89 -15.42
CA VAL A 456 21.91 -23.05 -14.95
C VAL A 456 20.98 -23.86 -14.07
N PHE A 457 20.40 -23.18 -13.08
CA PHE A 457 19.31 -23.75 -12.30
C PHE A 457 17.98 -23.37 -12.97
N TYR A 458 17.27 -24.37 -13.51
CA TYR A 458 15.98 -24.14 -14.15
C TYR A 458 14.83 -24.39 -13.17
N PHE A 459 14.07 -23.34 -12.87
CA PHE A 459 12.88 -23.39 -12.04
C PHE A 459 11.63 -23.26 -12.91
N PRO A 460 11.02 -24.35 -13.39
CA PRO A 460 9.93 -24.29 -14.36
C PRO A 460 8.62 -23.72 -13.81
N GLY A 461 8.49 -23.63 -12.49
CA GLY A 461 7.25 -23.20 -11.84
C GLY A 461 6.06 -24.14 -12.04
N CYS A 462 4.96 -23.86 -11.36
CA CYS A 462 3.79 -24.75 -11.37
C CYS A 462 3.03 -24.75 -12.72
N GLY A 463 3.07 -23.68 -13.47
CA GLY A 463 2.42 -23.56 -14.78
C GLY A 463 3.06 -24.45 -15.84
N SER A 464 4.34 -24.25 -16.11
CA SER A 464 5.08 -24.95 -17.15
C SER A 464 5.37 -26.41 -16.80
N GLU A 465 5.41 -26.73 -15.52
CA GLU A 465 5.71 -28.09 -15.09
C GLU A 465 4.45 -28.94 -14.95
N ARG A 466 3.37 -28.41 -14.34
CA ARG A 466 2.19 -29.19 -13.98
C ARG A 466 1.03 -29.07 -14.96
N LEU A 467 0.83 -27.92 -15.60
CA LEU A 467 -0.32 -27.68 -16.47
C LEU A 467 0.04 -27.70 -17.96
N PHE A 468 1.06 -26.95 -18.35
CA PHE A 468 1.47 -26.74 -19.73
C PHE A 468 2.83 -27.38 -19.99
N SER A 469 2.92 -28.70 -19.80
CA SER A 469 4.18 -29.45 -19.87
C SER A 469 4.95 -29.22 -21.18
N GLN A 470 4.26 -28.92 -22.30
CA GLN A 470 4.88 -28.56 -23.55
C GLN A 470 5.79 -27.31 -23.46
N VAL A 471 5.43 -26.34 -22.58
CA VAL A 471 6.24 -25.12 -22.37
C VAL A 471 7.53 -25.50 -21.64
N GLY A 472 7.41 -26.25 -20.53
CA GLY A 472 8.57 -26.70 -19.77
C GLY A 472 9.51 -27.58 -20.59
N LEU A 473 8.96 -28.48 -21.42
CA LEU A 473 9.74 -29.31 -22.32
C LEU A 473 10.43 -28.52 -23.44
N ALA A 474 9.74 -27.52 -24.01
CA ALA A 474 10.34 -26.66 -25.02
C ALA A 474 11.51 -25.84 -24.44
N THR A 475 11.35 -25.27 -23.25
CA THR A 475 12.45 -24.58 -22.56
C THR A 475 13.64 -25.53 -22.33
N GLN A 476 13.36 -26.73 -21.83
CA GLN A 476 14.41 -27.72 -21.60
C GLN A 476 15.10 -28.14 -22.89
N ALA A 477 14.34 -28.30 -23.99
CA ALA A 477 14.90 -28.61 -25.29
C ALA A 477 15.80 -27.49 -25.86
N MET A 478 15.40 -26.23 -25.62
CA MET A 478 16.23 -25.06 -26.01
C MET A 478 17.56 -25.04 -25.25
N LEU A 479 17.52 -25.25 -23.93
CA LEU A 479 18.72 -25.31 -23.09
C LEU A 479 19.63 -26.49 -23.49
N TRP A 480 19.05 -27.64 -23.75
CA TRP A 480 19.75 -28.81 -24.26
C TRP A 480 20.44 -28.55 -25.61
N HIS A 481 19.74 -27.93 -26.55
CA HIS A 481 20.26 -27.60 -27.86
C HIS A 481 21.37 -26.54 -27.82
N ALA A 482 21.29 -25.63 -26.86
CA ALA A 482 22.33 -24.64 -26.60
C ALA A 482 23.55 -25.20 -25.85
N GLY A 483 23.54 -26.49 -25.49
CA GLY A 483 24.62 -27.14 -24.76
C GLY A 483 24.71 -26.81 -23.29
N VAL A 484 23.73 -26.07 -22.73
CA VAL A 484 23.72 -25.64 -21.32
C VAL A 484 23.39 -26.83 -20.40
N GLN A 485 24.15 -26.99 -19.32
CA GLN A 485 23.82 -27.97 -18.28
C GLN A 485 22.65 -27.43 -17.42
N THR A 486 21.57 -28.18 -17.38
CA THR A 486 20.35 -27.73 -16.68
C THR A 486 20.16 -28.53 -15.41
N VAL A 487 20.24 -27.86 -14.27
CA VAL A 487 19.92 -28.42 -12.95
C VAL A 487 18.47 -28.08 -12.61
N LEU A 488 17.66 -29.07 -12.29
CA LEU A 488 16.28 -28.89 -11.86
C LEU A 488 16.16 -29.09 -10.33
N PRO A 489 15.18 -28.46 -9.70
CA PRO A 489 14.92 -28.71 -8.28
C PRO A 489 14.51 -30.16 -8.04
N PRO A 490 14.79 -30.75 -6.88
CA PRO A 490 14.28 -32.05 -6.51
C PRO A 490 12.76 -31.97 -6.30
N GLY A 491 12.01 -32.72 -7.08
CA GLY A 491 10.54 -32.76 -7.00
C GLY A 491 9.83 -31.48 -7.47
N TYR A 492 8.55 -31.42 -7.24
CA TYR A 492 7.67 -30.33 -7.63
C TYR A 492 7.70 -29.17 -6.63
N LEU A 493 8.01 -27.98 -7.09
CA LEU A 493 8.02 -26.78 -6.26
C LEU A 493 6.95 -25.77 -6.69
N CYS A 494 6.64 -24.82 -5.81
CA CYS A 494 5.82 -23.66 -6.10
C CYS A 494 6.57 -22.39 -5.66
N CYS A 495 6.55 -21.36 -6.51
CA CYS A 495 7.24 -20.09 -6.22
C CYS A 495 6.56 -19.23 -5.11
N GLY A 496 5.37 -19.61 -4.64
CA GLY A 496 4.61 -18.83 -3.67
C GLY A 496 3.78 -17.68 -4.27
N TYR A 497 3.97 -17.34 -5.55
CA TYR A 497 3.24 -16.23 -6.17
C TYR A 497 1.72 -16.38 -6.18
N PRO A 498 1.12 -17.56 -6.44
CA PRO A 498 -0.33 -17.73 -6.35
C PRO A 498 -0.89 -17.43 -4.95
N GLN A 499 -0.15 -17.78 -3.89
CA GLN A 499 -0.51 -17.49 -2.51
C GLN A 499 -0.44 -15.99 -2.25
N ARG A 500 0.67 -15.36 -2.64
CA ARG A 500 0.86 -13.91 -2.53
C ARG A 500 -0.22 -13.15 -3.30
N GLY A 501 -0.49 -13.55 -4.54
CA GLY A 501 -1.57 -13.01 -5.37
C GLY A 501 -2.97 -13.20 -4.78
N GLY A 502 -3.18 -14.28 -4.02
CA GLY A 502 -4.39 -14.54 -3.23
C GLY A 502 -4.44 -13.81 -1.89
N GLY A 503 -3.40 -13.05 -1.52
CA GLY A 503 -3.29 -12.35 -0.23
C GLY A 503 -2.92 -13.27 0.95
N ASP A 504 -2.34 -14.43 0.70
CA ASP A 504 -1.83 -15.36 1.73
C ASP A 504 -0.32 -15.16 1.85
N TYR A 505 0.06 -14.03 2.47
CA TYR A 505 1.46 -13.62 2.53
C TYR A 505 2.31 -14.54 3.39
N ASP A 506 1.82 -14.97 4.54
CA ASP A 506 2.57 -15.84 5.46
C ASP A 506 2.93 -17.15 4.78
N ARG A 507 1.99 -17.73 4.03
CA ARG A 507 2.23 -18.96 3.29
C ARG A 507 3.16 -18.74 2.10
N ALA A 508 3.04 -17.60 1.43
CA ALA A 508 3.93 -17.22 0.33
C ALA A 508 5.37 -17.04 0.83
N GLU A 509 5.58 -16.32 1.91
CA GLU A 509 6.91 -16.08 2.51
C GLU A 509 7.55 -17.38 2.99
N LYS A 510 6.79 -18.28 3.59
CA LYS A 510 7.28 -19.61 3.94
C LYS A 510 7.80 -20.35 2.71
N MET A 511 7.00 -20.38 1.62
CA MET A 511 7.41 -21.07 0.37
C MET A 511 8.63 -20.43 -0.27
N ILE A 512 8.73 -19.11 -0.26
CA ILE A 512 9.89 -18.37 -0.76
C ILE A 512 11.14 -18.73 0.04
N THR A 513 11.02 -18.75 1.37
CA THR A 513 12.11 -19.10 2.27
C THR A 513 12.57 -20.56 2.06
N ASP A 514 11.62 -21.49 1.98
CA ASP A 514 11.93 -22.91 1.74
C ASP A 514 12.65 -23.09 0.39
N ASN A 515 12.22 -22.40 -0.66
CA ASN A 515 12.88 -22.42 -1.97
C ASN A 515 14.29 -21.82 -1.91
N ARG A 516 14.48 -20.70 -1.20
CA ARG A 516 15.81 -20.08 -1.03
C ARG A 516 16.80 -21.02 -0.36
N VAL A 517 16.36 -21.66 0.71
CA VAL A 517 17.19 -22.67 1.41
C VAL A 517 17.53 -23.85 0.50
N LEU A 518 16.54 -24.31 -0.28
CA LEU A 518 16.75 -25.40 -1.23
C LEU A 518 17.77 -25.02 -2.31
N PHE A 519 17.62 -23.85 -2.94
CA PHE A 519 18.54 -23.36 -3.97
C PHE A 519 19.96 -23.26 -3.45
N HIS A 520 20.10 -22.72 -2.23
CA HIS A 520 21.41 -22.61 -1.58
C HIS A 520 22.05 -23.98 -1.32
N ARG A 521 21.25 -24.95 -0.86
CA ARG A 521 21.74 -26.33 -0.66
C ARG A 521 22.14 -26.99 -1.98
N VAL A 522 21.33 -26.86 -3.03
CA VAL A 522 21.65 -27.43 -4.34
C VAL A 522 22.91 -26.79 -4.90
N ALA A 523 23.05 -25.47 -4.86
CA ALA A 523 24.24 -24.76 -5.33
C ALA A 523 25.50 -25.17 -4.60
N ASN A 524 25.42 -25.33 -3.25
CA ASN A 524 26.55 -25.78 -2.46
C ASN A 524 26.93 -27.25 -2.70
N THR A 525 25.92 -28.12 -2.87
CA THR A 525 26.17 -29.56 -3.16
C THR A 525 26.76 -29.75 -4.55
N LEU A 526 26.34 -28.94 -5.51
CA LEU A 526 26.81 -28.96 -6.90
C LEU A 526 27.80 -27.82 -7.22
N ASN A 527 28.61 -27.43 -6.22
CA ASN A 527 29.54 -26.30 -6.35
C ASN A 527 30.52 -26.42 -7.51
N TYR A 528 30.85 -27.63 -7.93
CA TYR A 528 31.70 -27.91 -9.10
C TYR A 528 31.06 -27.46 -10.42
N LEU A 529 29.76 -27.19 -10.48
CA LEU A 529 29.04 -26.66 -11.64
C LEU A 529 29.03 -25.14 -11.72
N ASP A 530 29.47 -24.44 -10.67
CA ASP A 530 29.52 -22.96 -10.58
C ASP A 530 28.22 -22.28 -11.05
N ILE A 531 27.06 -22.72 -10.53
CA ILE A 531 25.75 -22.25 -10.96
C ILE A 531 25.54 -20.80 -10.50
N LYS A 532 25.51 -19.87 -11.45
CA LYS A 532 25.28 -18.41 -11.20
C LYS A 532 23.94 -17.92 -11.70
N THR A 533 23.32 -18.66 -12.62
CA THR A 533 22.10 -18.22 -13.32
C THR A 533 20.91 -19.09 -12.95
N VAL A 534 19.78 -18.44 -12.66
CA VAL A 534 18.47 -19.09 -12.47
C VAL A 534 17.59 -18.73 -13.66
N VAL A 535 17.11 -19.74 -14.38
CA VAL A 535 16.14 -19.62 -15.47
C VAL A 535 14.74 -19.93 -14.92
N VAL A 536 13.74 -19.08 -15.21
CA VAL A 536 12.36 -19.21 -14.75
C VAL A 536 11.36 -19.13 -15.90
#